data_3d0d4028a72cc205186989d5b6f8bd99
#
_entry.id   3d0d4028a72cc205186989d5b6f8bd99
#
_cell.length_a   1.000
_cell.length_b   1.000
_cell.length_c   1.000
_cell.angle_alpha   90.00
_cell.angle_beta   90.00
_cell.angle_gamma   90.00
#
_symmetry.space_group_name_H-M   'P 1'
#
loop_
_entity.id
_entity.type
_entity.pdbx_description
1 polymer ?
#
loop_
_entity_poly.entity_id
_entity_poly.type
_entity_poly.pdbx_seq_one_letter_code
_entity_poly.pdbx_strand_id
1 'polypeptide(L)'
;PMNTGAEAVETGIKVARKYAQDVRGITAPEIIVMAGNFHGRTTTVISFSDDPVARDGFGPFTPGFVTVPFGDAAALESAITPNTAAVLLEPVQGEAGVVVPPTGYLAKVREITAAHGVLMIADEIQSGLARTGYTTAVEYDGVVPDLYLLGKALGGGVVPVSAVVGNADVLGVLTPGTHGSTFGGNPLAAAVATAVIRILATGEFQLRSRELGERLHAGLRTLAGGGVTAVRGRGLWAGVDIDPALGSARDVALLLQKRGILAKDTHERTLRFAPPLVIE
;
A
#
# COMPACT_ATOMS: atom_id res chain seq x y z
N PRO A 1 -12.68 -5.20 -11.13
CA PRO A 1 -12.06 -6.29 -10.37
C PRO A 1 -10.94 -6.94 -11.15
N MET A 2 -9.87 -7.35 -10.41
CA MET A 2 -8.70 -8.08 -10.89
C MET A 2 -8.43 -9.26 -9.96
N ASN A 3 -7.32 -10.01 -10.14
CA ASN A 3 -7.04 -11.18 -9.30
C ASN A 3 -5.97 -10.87 -8.24
N THR A 4 -4.88 -10.23 -8.63
CA THR A 4 -3.73 -9.97 -7.76
C THR A 4 -3.56 -8.47 -7.50
N GLY A 5 -2.83 -8.13 -6.42
CA GLY A 5 -2.49 -6.73 -6.14
C GLY A 5 -1.69 -6.10 -7.27
N ALA A 6 -0.76 -6.83 -7.87
CA ALA A 6 0.03 -6.33 -9.00
C ALA A 6 -0.85 -5.98 -10.20
N GLU A 7 -1.90 -6.79 -10.50
CA GLU A 7 -2.86 -6.45 -11.57
C GLU A 7 -3.67 -5.19 -11.24
N ALA A 8 -4.03 -4.98 -9.97
CA ALA A 8 -4.70 -3.74 -9.57
C ALA A 8 -3.78 -2.53 -9.73
N VAL A 9 -2.50 -2.64 -9.39
CA VAL A 9 -1.49 -1.58 -9.60
C VAL A 9 -1.32 -1.30 -11.08
N GLU A 10 -1.12 -2.32 -11.91
CA GLU A 10 -1.00 -2.16 -13.38
C GLU A 10 -2.26 -1.50 -13.97
N THR A 11 -3.44 -1.87 -13.47
CA THR A 11 -4.71 -1.25 -13.88
C THR A 11 -4.75 0.22 -13.48
N GLY A 12 -4.36 0.57 -12.23
CA GLY A 12 -4.29 1.95 -11.75
C GLY A 12 -3.34 2.81 -12.59
N ILE A 13 -2.15 2.28 -12.91
CA ILE A 13 -1.18 2.93 -13.81
C ILE A 13 -1.78 3.16 -15.21
N LYS A 14 -2.46 2.15 -15.77
CA LYS A 14 -3.12 2.27 -17.09
C LYS A 14 -4.22 3.32 -17.06
N VAL A 15 -5.06 3.35 -16.03
CA VAL A 15 -6.11 4.37 -15.85
C VAL A 15 -5.48 5.75 -15.81
N ALA A 16 -4.46 5.97 -14.97
CA ALA A 16 -3.80 7.26 -14.84
C ALA A 16 -3.20 7.75 -16.17
N ARG A 17 -2.49 6.89 -16.88
CA ARG A 17 -1.90 7.22 -18.19
C ARG A 17 -2.97 7.53 -19.22
N LYS A 18 -4.03 6.71 -19.29
CA LYS A 18 -5.11 6.92 -20.24
C LYS A 18 -5.91 8.18 -19.92
N TYR A 19 -6.23 8.44 -18.65
CA TYR A 19 -6.87 9.68 -18.20
C TYR A 19 -6.04 10.92 -18.57
N ALA A 20 -4.73 10.85 -18.36
CA ALA A 20 -3.82 11.95 -18.70
C ALA A 20 -3.83 12.23 -20.21
N GLN A 21 -3.85 11.19 -21.06
CA GLN A 21 -3.89 11.35 -22.51
C GLN A 21 -5.26 11.80 -23.02
N ASP A 22 -6.33 11.11 -22.64
CA ASP A 22 -7.67 11.30 -23.22
C ASP A 22 -8.37 12.56 -22.67
N VAL A 23 -8.13 12.89 -21.39
CA VAL A 23 -8.84 13.98 -20.70
C VAL A 23 -7.97 15.22 -20.55
N ARG A 24 -6.66 15.04 -20.28
CA ARG A 24 -5.75 16.17 -20.05
C ARG A 24 -4.86 16.52 -21.25
N GLY A 25 -4.85 15.71 -22.30
CA GLY A 25 -4.03 15.93 -23.49
C GLY A 25 -2.52 15.73 -23.28
N ILE A 26 -2.11 15.03 -22.23
CA ILE A 26 -0.70 14.78 -21.89
C ILE A 26 -0.20 13.60 -22.71
N THR A 27 0.72 13.81 -23.63
CA THR A 27 1.24 12.77 -24.55
C THR A 27 2.32 11.89 -23.94
N ALA A 28 3.03 12.36 -22.94
CA ALA A 28 4.09 11.65 -22.22
C ALA A 28 3.82 11.68 -20.70
N PRO A 29 2.78 10.98 -20.21
CA PRO A 29 2.39 11.05 -18.81
C PRO A 29 3.42 10.41 -17.89
N GLU A 30 3.72 11.11 -16.79
CA GLU A 30 4.60 10.68 -15.71
C GLU A 30 3.79 10.36 -14.45
N ILE A 31 4.23 9.38 -13.68
CA ILE A 31 3.64 9.01 -12.39
C ILE A 31 4.71 9.20 -11.31
N ILE A 32 4.40 10.00 -10.30
CA ILE A 32 5.27 10.16 -9.15
C ILE A 32 5.00 8.99 -8.18
N VAL A 33 6.08 8.38 -7.70
CA VAL A 33 6.07 7.28 -6.74
C VAL A 33 6.97 7.59 -5.56
N MET A 34 6.80 6.90 -4.44
CA MET A 34 7.58 7.14 -3.24
C MET A 34 8.78 6.21 -3.16
N ALA A 35 9.92 6.69 -2.69
CA ALA A 35 11.05 5.84 -2.33
C ALA A 35 10.63 4.80 -1.26
N GLY A 36 11.21 3.61 -1.30
CA GLY A 36 10.86 2.51 -0.40
C GLY A 36 9.51 1.82 -0.75
N ASN A 37 8.93 2.12 -1.91
CA ASN A 37 7.64 1.55 -2.30
C ASN A 37 7.70 0.05 -2.59
N PHE A 38 6.52 -0.59 -2.41
CA PHE A 38 6.29 -1.95 -2.88
C PHE A 38 4.89 -2.08 -3.48
N HIS A 39 4.81 -2.12 -4.81
CA HIS A 39 3.54 -2.22 -5.53
C HIS A 39 3.38 -3.54 -6.32
N GLY A 40 4.27 -4.51 -6.09
CA GLY A 40 4.28 -5.80 -6.78
C GLY A 40 5.62 -6.10 -7.47
N ARG A 41 5.61 -7.07 -8.38
CA ARG A 41 6.83 -7.56 -9.06
C ARG A 41 6.67 -7.74 -10.57
N THR A 42 5.73 -7.05 -11.21
CA THR A 42 5.66 -6.99 -12.67
C THR A 42 6.79 -6.11 -13.22
N THR A 43 7.13 -6.28 -14.49
CA THR A 43 8.19 -5.49 -15.14
C THR A 43 7.95 -3.99 -15.08
N THR A 44 6.69 -3.53 -15.16
CA THR A 44 6.34 -2.11 -14.97
C THR A 44 6.63 -1.67 -13.53
N VAL A 45 6.18 -2.44 -12.56
CA VAL A 45 6.27 -2.07 -11.14
C VAL A 45 7.72 -2.05 -10.66
N ILE A 46 8.55 -3.03 -11.06
CA ILE A 46 9.97 -3.03 -10.68
C ILE A 46 10.77 -1.91 -11.35
N SER A 47 10.22 -1.27 -12.40
CA SER A 47 10.88 -0.14 -13.07
C SER A 47 11.10 1.06 -12.15
N PHE A 48 10.28 1.22 -11.13
CA PHE A 48 10.37 2.28 -10.14
C PHE A 48 10.61 1.77 -8.71
N SER A 49 10.98 0.50 -8.56
CA SER A 49 11.46 -0.03 -7.29
C SER A 49 12.89 0.41 -7.03
N ASP A 50 13.21 0.75 -5.81
CA ASP A 50 14.56 1.01 -5.31
C ASP A 50 15.19 -0.22 -4.59
N ASP A 51 14.48 -1.36 -4.56
CA ASP A 51 15.02 -2.63 -4.10
C ASP A 51 15.83 -3.32 -5.22
N PRO A 52 17.18 -3.38 -5.11
CA PRO A 52 18.01 -3.99 -6.13
C PRO A 52 17.74 -5.49 -6.31
N VAL A 53 17.32 -6.19 -5.25
CA VAL A 53 16.99 -7.63 -5.33
C VAL A 53 15.77 -7.87 -6.22
N ALA A 54 14.82 -6.96 -6.23
CA ALA A 54 13.63 -7.06 -7.07
C ALA A 54 13.85 -6.56 -8.50
N ARG A 55 14.88 -5.71 -8.73
CA ARG A 55 15.07 -4.93 -9.96
C ARG A 55 16.22 -5.43 -10.84
N ASP A 56 17.35 -5.82 -10.25
CA ASP A 56 18.56 -6.10 -11.01
C ASP A 56 18.41 -7.31 -11.94
N GLY A 57 18.83 -7.14 -13.19
CA GLY A 57 18.78 -8.17 -14.22
C GLY A 57 17.44 -8.29 -14.97
N PHE A 58 16.42 -7.48 -14.63
CA PHE A 58 15.07 -7.56 -15.24
C PHE A 58 14.75 -6.42 -16.23
N GLY A 59 15.75 -5.58 -16.60
CA GLY A 59 15.56 -4.55 -17.64
C GLY A 59 15.33 -5.15 -19.05
N PRO A 60 14.86 -4.35 -20.04
CA PRO A 60 14.69 -2.90 -19.96
C PRO A 60 13.47 -2.48 -19.15
N PHE A 61 13.57 -1.31 -18.50
CA PHE A 61 12.55 -0.79 -17.61
C PHE A 61 11.52 0.08 -18.31
N THR A 62 10.27 0.06 -17.81
CA THR A 62 9.19 0.90 -18.30
C THR A 62 9.44 2.36 -17.87
N PRO A 63 9.47 3.35 -18.80
CA PRO A 63 9.68 4.76 -18.48
C PRO A 63 8.43 5.45 -17.91
N GLY A 64 8.62 6.72 -17.50
CA GLY A 64 7.53 7.60 -17.06
C GLY A 64 7.22 7.49 -15.57
N PHE A 65 8.23 7.23 -14.75
CA PHE A 65 8.13 7.25 -13.29
C PHE A 65 9.18 8.20 -12.69
N VAL A 66 8.76 8.96 -11.68
CA VAL A 66 9.60 9.88 -10.91
C VAL A 66 9.53 9.49 -9.44
N THR A 67 10.66 9.20 -8.82
CA THR A 67 10.70 8.80 -7.40
C THR A 67 11.02 10.00 -6.51
N VAL A 68 10.24 10.16 -5.43
CA VAL A 68 10.46 11.18 -4.40
C VAL A 68 10.51 10.54 -3.00
N PRO A 69 11.12 11.19 -2.01
CA PRO A 69 11.13 10.66 -0.64
C PRO A 69 9.72 10.51 -0.07
N PHE A 70 9.45 9.37 0.60
CA PHE A 70 8.19 9.17 1.32
C PHE A 70 8.12 10.08 2.55
N GLY A 71 6.98 10.74 2.74
CA GLY A 71 6.76 11.65 3.86
C GLY A 71 7.22 13.09 3.61
N ASP A 72 7.82 13.39 2.46
CA ASP A 72 8.26 14.75 2.07
C ASP A 72 7.30 15.36 1.04
N ALA A 73 6.34 16.14 1.53
CA ALA A 73 5.36 16.81 0.67
C ALA A 73 5.96 17.94 -0.17
N ALA A 74 7.05 18.56 0.29
CA ALA A 74 7.73 19.64 -0.45
C ALA A 74 8.50 19.07 -1.64
N ALA A 75 9.17 17.93 -1.45
CA ALA A 75 9.81 17.21 -2.54
C ALA A 75 8.79 16.73 -3.58
N LEU A 76 7.62 16.23 -3.12
CA LEU A 76 6.53 15.86 -4.02
C LEU A 76 6.05 17.07 -4.86
N GLU A 77 5.75 18.20 -4.22
CA GLU A 77 5.26 19.39 -4.91
C GLU A 77 6.27 19.90 -5.93
N SER A 78 7.55 19.89 -5.57
CA SER A 78 8.66 20.30 -6.47
C SER A 78 8.85 19.36 -7.67
N ALA A 79 8.44 18.10 -7.56
CA ALA A 79 8.55 17.11 -8.64
C ALA A 79 7.38 17.15 -9.63
N ILE A 80 6.29 17.88 -9.32
CA ILE A 80 5.15 17.99 -10.23
C ILE A 80 5.53 18.81 -11.46
N THR A 81 5.25 18.26 -12.62
CA THR A 81 5.43 18.89 -13.94
C THR A 81 4.10 18.93 -14.69
N PRO A 82 4.01 19.66 -15.81
CA PRO A 82 2.84 19.58 -16.69
C PRO A 82 2.54 18.17 -17.21
N ASN A 83 3.51 17.26 -17.20
CA ASN A 83 3.35 15.88 -17.60
C ASN A 83 2.92 14.94 -16.47
N THR A 84 2.88 15.41 -15.23
CA THR A 84 2.48 14.58 -14.09
C THR A 84 1.01 14.17 -14.19
N ALA A 85 0.77 12.89 -14.36
CA ALA A 85 -0.55 12.28 -14.46
C ALA A 85 -1.14 11.90 -13.10
N ALA A 86 -0.30 11.31 -12.26
CA ALA A 86 -0.72 10.79 -10.95
C ALA A 86 0.42 10.76 -9.94
N VAL A 87 0.03 10.68 -8.67
CA VAL A 87 0.86 10.26 -7.54
C VAL A 87 0.35 8.90 -7.08
N LEU A 88 1.21 7.89 -7.08
CA LEU A 88 0.93 6.55 -6.56
C LEU A 88 1.70 6.33 -5.26
N LEU A 89 1.00 6.02 -4.18
CA LEU A 89 1.61 5.81 -2.87
C LEU A 89 0.89 4.75 -2.04
N GLU A 90 1.64 4.12 -1.14
CA GLU A 90 1.08 3.36 -0.02
C GLU A 90 0.80 4.34 1.14
N PRO A 91 -0.39 4.36 1.76
CA PRO A 91 -0.64 5.21 2.93
C PRO A 91 0.22 4.87 4.15
N VAL A 92 0.63 3.60 4.26
CA VAL A 92 1.66 3.08 5.15
C VAL A 92 2.51 2.12 4.34
N GLN A 93 3.81 2.36 4.24
CA GLN A 93 4.70 1.50 3.46
C GLN A 93 4.97 0.19 4.22
N GLY A 94 4.46 -0.90 3.67
CA GLY A 94 4.50 -2.19 4.34
C GLY A 94 5.85 -2.87 4.26
N GLU A 95 6.32 -3.11 3.06
CA GLU A 95 7.58 -3.84 2.82
C GLU A 95 8.82 -3.03 3.25
N ALA A 96 8.74 -1.70 3.26
CA ALA A 96 9.78 -0.84 3.81
C ALA A 96 9.94 -0.93 5.35
N GLY A 97 9.05 -1.69 6.04
CA GLY A 97 9.15 -1.89 7.48
C GLY A 97 8.04 -1.22 8.28
N VAL A 98 6.82 -1.20 7.76
CA VAL A 98 5.64 -0.55 8.35
C VAL A 98 5.91 0.93 8.62
N VAL A 99 6.38 1.63 7.59
CA VAL A 99 6.72 3.05 7.70
C VAL A 99 5.44 3.88 7.64
N VAL A 100 5.15 4.55 8.74
CA VAL A 100 4.00 5.45 8.88
C VAL A 100 4.46 6.86 8.50
N PRO A 101 3.74 7.56 7.61
CA PRO A 101 4.11 8.92 7.23
C PRO A 101 3.89 9.91 8.38
N PRO A 102 4.51 11.10 8.33
CA PRO A 102 4.21 12.19 9.25
C PRO A 102 2.70 12.51 9.27
N THR A 103 2.20 12.94 10.43
CA THR A 103 0.79 13.35 10.57
C THR A 103 0.43 14.45 9.57
N GLY A 104 -0.69 14.29 8.88
CA GLY A 104 -1.18 15.23 7.88
C GLY A 104 -0.49 15.13 6.50
N TYR A 105 0.47 14.22 6.33
CA TYR A 105 1.15 14.04 5.05
C TYR A 105 0.19 13.68 3.93
N LEU A 106 -0.71 12.70 4.14
CA LEU A 106 -1.65 12.28 3.11
C LEU A 106 -2.64 13.40 2.75
N ALA A 107 -3.08 14.20 3.73
CA ALA A 107 -3.91 15.37 3.49
C ALA A 107 -3.17 16.40 2.62
N LYS A 108 -1.88 16.64 2.91
CA LYS A 108 -1.06 17.55 2.11
C LYS A 108 -0.83 17.03 0.69
N VAL A 109 -0.60 15.72 0.52
CA VAL A 109 -0.54 15.09 -0.81
C VAL A 109 -1.84 15.29 -1.57
N ARG A 110 -3.01 15.10 -0.93
CA ARG A 110 -4.31 15.33 -1.56
C ARG A 110 -4.49 16.80 -1.99
N GLU A 111 -4.11 17.73 -1.12
CA GLU A 111 -4.15 19.17 -1.43
C GLU A 111 -3.31 19.49 -2.68
N ILE A 112 -2.05 19.04 -2.69
CA ILE A 112 -1.12 19.26 -3.80
C ILE A 112 -1.67 18.65 -5.10
N THR A 113 -2.08 17.38 -5.07
CA THR A 113 -2.60 16.69 -6.26
C THR A 113 -3.85 17.35 -6.80
N ALA A 114 -4.77 17.80 -5.94
CA ALA A 114 -5.97 18.51 -6.33
C ALA A 114 -5.66 19.88 -6.97
N ALA A 115 -4.73 20.65 -6.38
CA ALA A 115 -4.33 21.96 -6.90
C ALA A 115 -3.72 21.88 -8.30
N HIS A 116 -3.06 20.77 -8.64
CA HIS A 116 -2.41 20.58 -9.93
C HIS A 116 -3.24 19.70 -10.91
N GLY A 117 -4.44 19.27 -10.53
CA GLY A 117 -5.26 18.37 -11.35
C GLY A 117 -4.58 17.01 -11.60
N VAL A 118 -3.75 16.56 -10.68
CA VAL A 118 -3.04 15.29 -10.70
C VAL A 118 -3.85 14.24 -9.94
N LEU A 119 -3.96 13.02 -10.44
CA LEU A 119 -4.68 11.96 -9.74
C LEU A 119 -3.90 11.49 -8.51
N MET A 120 -4.60 11.26 -7.41
CA MET A 120 -4.06 10.55 -6.23
C MET A 120 -4.51 9.10 -6.25
N ILE A 121 -3.56 8.17 -6.27
CA ILE A 121 -3.78 6.72 -6.24
C ILE A 121 -3.26 6.18 -4.91
N ALA A 122 -4.15 5.69 -4.06
CA ALA A 122 -3.78 5.05 -2.80
C ALA A 122 -3.71 3.53 -2.96
N ASP A 123 -2.53 2.97 -2.79
CA ASP A 123 -2.35 1.52 -2.70
C ASP A 123 -2.68 1.03 -1.29
N GLU A 124 -3.92 0.63 -1.11
CA GLU A 124 -4.46 0.09 0.14
C GLU A 124 -4.42 -1.45 0.20
N ILE A 125 -3.70 -2.09 -0.71
CA ILE A 125 -3.63 -3.54 -0.82
C ILE A 125 -3.16 -4.18 0.49
N GLN A 126 -2.25 -3.53 1.21
CA GLN A 126 -1.72 -4.03 2.48
C GLN A 126 -2.25 -3.26 3.69
N SER A 127 -2.46 -1.96 3.58
CA SER A 127 -2.85 -1.07 4.68
C SER A 127 -4.34 -1.01 4.95
N GLY A 128 -5.16 -1.28 3.93
CA GLY A 128 -6.61 -1.19 4.00
C GLY A 128 -7.31 -2.38 4.66
N LEU A 129 -8.62 -2.39 4.53
CA LEU A 129 -9.52 -3.46 4.97
C LEU A 129 -9.32 -3.81 6.45
N ALA A 130 -9.42 -2.81 7.30
CA ALA A 130 -9.31 -2.83 8.76
C ALA A 130 -7.88 -3.08 9.33
N ARG A 131 -6.87 -3.41 8.51
CA ARG A 131 -5.53 -3.70 9.00
C ARG A 131 -4.96 -2.59 9.89
N THR A 132 -5.13 -1.34 9.48
CA THR A 132 -4.65 -0.16 10.20
C THR A 132 -5.68 0.45 11.17
N GLY A 133 -6.87 -0.13 11.30
CA GLY A 133 -7.90 0.34 12.22
C GLY A 133 -9.02 1.17 11.59
N TYR A 134 -8.93 1.41 10.29
CA TYR A 134 -9.99 2.03 9.47
C TYR A 134 -10.29 1.15 8.26
N THR A 135 -11.34 1.45 7.51
CA THR A 135 -11.62 0.69 6.27
C THR A 135 -10.51 0.89 5.26
N THR A 136 -10.00 2.12 5.14
CA THR A 136 -8.81 2.46 4.38
C THR A 136 -7.86 3.30 5.23
N ALA A 137 -6.55 3.16 5.05
CA ALA A 137 -5.57 3.86 5.86
C ALA A 137 -5.53 5.37 5.59
N VAL A 138 -5.96 5.83 4.41
CA VAL A 138 -6.09 7.25 4.10
C VAL A 138 -7.11 7.98 4.99
N GLU A 139 -8.04 7.25 5.62
CA GLU A 139 -9.03 7.81 6.56
C GLU A 139 -8.38 8.44 7.80
N TYR A 140 -7.14 8.06 8.17
CA TYR A 140 -6.39 8.71 9.26
C TYR A 140 -6.24 10.22 9.07
N ASP A 141 -6.08 10.65 7.83
CA ASP A 141 -5.93 12.08 7.48
C ASP A 141 -7.21 12.63 6.80
N GLY A 142 -8.32 11.90 6.83
CA GLY A 142 -9.61 12.31 6.22
C GLY A 142 -9.56 12.43 4.70
N VAL A 143 -8.69 11.67 4.04
CA VAL A 143 -8.44 11.77 2.60
C VAL A 143 -9.32 10.83 1.80
N VAL A 144 -9.81 11.33 0.66
CA VAL A 144 -10.45 10.54 -0.40
C VAL A 144 -9.57 10.68 -1.65
N PRO A 145 -8.81 9.65 -2.05
CA PRO A 145 -8.05 9.63 -3.28
C PRO A 145 -8.96 9.46 -4.50
N ASP A 146 -8.43 9.67 -5.68
CA ASP A 146 -9.14 9.45 -6.94
C ASP A 146 -9.28 7.95 -7.25
N LEU A 147 -8.28 7.15 -6.87
CA LEU A 147 -8.28 5.69 -7.00
C LEU A 147 -7.80 5.02 -5.71
N TYR A 148 -8.50 3.97 -5.31
CA TYR A 148 -8.07 3.00 -4.32
C TYR A 148 -7.69 1.70 -5.01
N LEU A 149 -6.55 1.12 -4.65
CA LEU A 149 -6.17 -0.23 -5.04
C LEU A 149 -6.37 -1.15 -3.84
N LEU A 150 -7.20 -2.17 -4.00
CA LEU A 150 -7.55 -3.11 -2.94
C LEU A 150 -7.12 -4.53 -3.33
N GLY A 151 -6.72 -5.33 -2.34
CA GLY A 151 -6.29 -6.71 -2.56
C GLY A 151 -6.09 -7.46 -1.25
N LYS A 152 -5.22 -8.43 -1.23
CA LYS A 152 -4.87 -9.24 -0.03
C LYS A 152 -6.10 -9.63 0.79
N ALA A 153 -6.42 -8.89 1.86
CA ALA A 153 -7.54 -9.18 2.76
C ALA A 153 -8.90 -9.22 2.05
N LEU A 154 -9.03 -8.58 0.87
CA LEU A 154 -10.26 -8.63 0.07
C LEU A 154 -10.66 -10.06 -0.30
N GLY A 155 -9.69 -10.95 -0.45
CA GLY A 155 -9.91 -12.37 -0.74
C GLY A 155 -10.24 -13.24 0.47
N GLY A 156 -10.30 -12.67 1.69
CA GLY A 156 -10.65 -13.37 2.92
C GLY A 156 -9.76 -14.57 3.27
N GLY A 157 -8.58 -14.67 2.66
CA GLY A 157 -7.71 -15.85 2.78
C GLY A 157 -8.20 -17.08 1.98
N VAL A 158 -9.25 -16.93 1.19
CA VAL A 158 -9.92 -18.03 0.45
C VAL A 158 -9.52 -18.04 -1.02
N VAL A 159 -9.54 -16.87 -1.68
CA VAL A 159 -9.28 -16.77 -3.12
C VAL A 159 -8.55 -15.45 -3.44
N PRO A 160 -7.62 -15.44 -4.42
CA PRO A 160 -7.05 -14.19 -4.90
C PRO A 160 -8.12 -13.32 -5.54
N VAL A 161 -8.22 -12.07 -5.08
CA VAL A 161 -9.06 -11.03 -5.68
C VAL A 161 -8.48 -9.65 -5.34
N SER A 162 -8.59 -8.76 -6.29
CA SER A 162 -8.24 -7.35 -6.14
C SER A 162 -9.24 -6.46 -6.89
N ALA A 163 -9.19 -5.18 -6.61
CA ALA A 163 -10.05 -4.20 -7.27
C ALA A 163 -9.36 -2.84 -7.36
N VAL A 164 -9.69 -2.11 -8.41
CA VAL A 164 -9.47 -0.67 -8.51
C VAL A 164 -10.84 0.00 -8.32
N VAL A 165 -10.92 0.89 -7.36
CA VAL A 165 -12.15 1.61 -7.01
C VAL A 165 -11.88 3.10 -7.15
N GLY A 166 -12.78 3.81 -7.78
CA GLY A 166 -12.67 5.25 -7.98
C GLY A 166 -13.90 5.86 -8.63
N ASN A 167 -13.84 7.14 -8.89
CA ASN A 167 -14.93 7.86 -9.53
C ASN A 167 -15.15 7.43 -10.98
N ALA A 168 -16.40 7.48 -11.43
CA ALA A 168 -16.77 7.13 -12.79
C ALA A 168 -16.04 7.97 -13.85
N ASP A 169 -15.80 9.25 -13.56
CA ASP A 169 -15.09 10.17 -14.48
C ASP A 169 -13.63 9.75 -14.69
N VAL A 170 -13.01 9.12 -13.71
CA VAL A 170 -11.64 8.61 -13.80
C VAL A 170 -11.60 7.20 -14.39
N LEU A 171 -12.43 6.28 -13.88
CA LEU A 171 -12.49 4.90 -14.37
C LEU A 171 -13.13 4.76 -15.73
N GLY A 172 -14.00 5.70 -16.12
CA GLY A 172 -14.71 5.71 -17.40
C GLY A 172 -13.83 5.81 -18.63
N VAL A 173 -12.55 6.13 -18.49
CA VAL A 173 -11.57 6.06 -19.60
C VAL A 173 -11.33 4.63 -20.09
N LEU A 174 -11.64 3.63 -19.26
CA LEU A 174 -11.59 2.22 -19.66
C LEU A 174 -12.91 1.84 -20.36
N THR A 175 -12.93 1.99 -21.66
CA THR A 175 -14.06 1.59 -22.49
C THR A 175 -13.95 0.11 -22.92
N PRO A 176 -15.05 -0.54 -23.37
CA PRO A 176 -15.01 -1.92 -23.83
C PRO A 176 -13.89 -2.19 -24.83
N GLY A 177 -13.10 -3.23 -24.57
CA GLY A 177 -11.96 -3.64 -25.41
C GLY A 177 -10.62 -2.97 -25.07
N THR A 178 -10.58 -1.91 -24.26
CA THR A 178 -9.33 -1.19 -23.93
C THR A 178 -8.58 -1.81 -22.76
N HIS A 179 -9.26 -2.57 -21.92
CA HIS A 179 -8.68 -3.28 -20.77
C HIS A 179 -9.50 -4.52 -20.43
N GLY A 180 -8.87 -5.52 -19.82
CA GLY A 180 -9.54 -6.75 -19.43
C GLY A 180 -8.63 -7.66 -18.59
N SER A 181 -9.27 -8.67 -18.01
CA SER A 181 -8.61 -9.77 -17.29
C SER A 181 -9.42 -11.04 -17.51
N THR A 182 -8.75 -12.16 -17.78
CA THR A 182 -9.42 -13.44 -18.03
C THR A 182 -10.22 -13.91 -16.82
N PHE A 183 -9.68 -13.79 -15.63
CA PHE A 183 -10.31 -14.24 -14.39
C PHE A 183 -10.80 -13.12 -13.48
N GLY A 184 -10.48 -11.87 -13.77
CA GLY A 184 -10.90 -10.73 -12.96
C GLY A 184 -12.42 -10.60 -12.94
N GLY A 185 -13.01 -10.57 -11.73
CA GLY A 185 -14.46 -10.48 -11.54
C GLY A 185 -15.20 -11.82 -11.69
N ASN A 186 -14.51 -12.95 -11.65
CA ASN A 186 -15.19 -14.24 -11.66
C ASN A 186 -16.16 -14.38 -10.47
N PRO A 187 -17.26 -15.17 -10.64
CA PRO A 187 -18.33 -15.24 -9.64
C PRO A 187 -17.88 -15.69 -8.24
N LEU A 188 -16.90 -16.60 -8.16
CA LEU A 188 -16.37 -17.08 -6.88
C LEU A 188 -15.65 -15.95 -6.14
N ALA A 189 -14.70 -15.30 -6.80
CA ALA A 189 -13.94 -14.20 -6.21
C ALA A 189 -14.84 -13.01 -5.84
N ALA A 190 -15.83 -12.69 -6.68
CA ALA A 190 -16.81 -11.64 -6.40
C ALA A 190 -17.68 -11.97 -5.17
N ALA A 191 -18.14 -13.21 -5.02
CA ALA A 191 -18.90 -13.65 -3.86
C ALA A 191 -18.07 -13.55 -2.56
N VAL A 192 -16.82 -14.01 -2.59
CA VAL A 192 -15.90 -13.94 -1.45
C VAL A 192 -15.62 -12.48 -1.08
N ALA A 193 -15.24 -11.65 -2.04
CA ALA A 193 -14.97 -10.22 -1.78
C ALA A 193 -16.20 -9.51 -1.20
N THR A 194 -17.39 -9.80 -1.72
CA THR A 194 -18.65 -9.25 -1.20
C THR A 194 -18.90 -9.68 0.25
N ALA A 195 -18.64 -10.94 0.59
CA ALA A 195 -18.75 -11.42 1.96
C ALA A 195 -17.77 -10.73 2.90
N VAL A 196 -16.51 -10.57 2.48
CA VAL A 196 -15.49 -9.83 3.26
C VAL A 196 -15.92 -8.38 3.51
N ILE A 197 -16.38 -7.67 2.47
CA ILE A 197 -16.82 -6.28 2.62
C ILE A 197 -18.03 -6.19 3.55
N ARG A 198 -18.99 -7.11 3.49
CA ARG A 198 -20.14 -7.14 4.41
C ARG A 198 -19.73 -7.35 5.87
N ILE A 199 -18.74 -8.23 6.11
CA ILE A 199 -18.20 -8.46 7.45
C ILE A 199 -17.51 -7.18 7.95
N LEU A 200 -16.69 -6.55 7.15
CA LEU A 200 -15.97 -5.33 7.54
C LEU A 200 -16.89 -4.11 7.66
N ALA A 201 -18.01 -4.06 6.94
CA ALA A 201 -18.99 -2.97 7.01
C ALA A 201 -19.67 -2.84 8.38
N THR A 202 -19.56 -3.85 9.26
CA THR A 202 -20.02 -3.75 10.66
C THR A 202 -19.20 -2.75 11.49
N GLY A 203 -17.97 -2.43 11.08
CA GLY A 203 -17.05 -1.58 11.83
C GLY A 203 -16.34 -2.29 12.99
N GLU A 204 -16.74 -3.52 13.34
CA GLU A 204 -16.18 -4.27 14.45
C GLU A 204 -14.69 -4.49 14.34
N PHE A 205 -14.22 -4.93 13.16
CA PHE A 205 -12.80 -5.22 12.94
C PHE A 205 -11.91 -3.98 12.90
N GLN A 206 -12.44 -2.86 12.42
CA GLN A 206 -11.75 -1.57 12.47
C GLN A 206 -11.55 -1.13 13.93
N LEU A 207 -12.60 -1.18 14.76
CA LEU A 207 -12.52 -0.85 16.19
C LEU A 207 -11.56 -1.79 16.90
N ARG A 208 -11.73 -3.11 16.74
CA ARG A 208 -10.87 -4.13 17.30
C ARG A 208 -9.40 -3.94 16.91
N SER A 209 -9.12 -3.63 15.65
CA SER A 209 -7.76 -3.36 15.17
C SER A 209 -7.16 -2.12 15.85
N ARG A 210 -7.94 -1.07 16.11
CA ARG A 210 -7.46 0.09 16.87
C ARG A 210 -7.13 -0.28 18.32
N GLU A 211 -8.07 -0.88 19.04
CA GLU A 211 -7.93 -1.18 20.47
C GLU A 211 -6.81 -2.19 20.76
N LEU A 212 -6.81 -3.32 20.04
CA LEU A 212 -5.75 -4.32 20.20
C LEU A 212 -4.42 -3.86 19.60
N GLY A 213 -4.46 -2.99 18.59
CA GLY A 213 -3.29 -2.33 18.06
C GLY A 213 -2.62 -1.43 19.10
N GLU A 214 -3.36 -0.62 19.84
CA GLU A 214 -2.83 0.19 20.93
C GLU A 214 -2.15 -0.69 21.99
N ARG A 215 -2.78 -1.80 22.39
CA ARG A 215 -2.21 -2.78 23.31
C ARG A 215 -0.92 -3.40 22.77
N LEU A 216 -0.90 -3.81 21.49
CA LEU A 216 0.27 -4.36 20.83
C LEU A 216 1.43 -3.36 20.82
N HIS A 217 1.18 -2.14 20.36
CA HIS A 217 2.20 -1.09 20.28
C HIS A 217 2.71 -0.70 21.65
N ALA A 218 1.84 -0.56 22.66
CA ALA A 218 2.24 -0.27 24.04
C ALA A 218 3.15 -1.37 24.60
N GLY A 219 2.76 -2.65 24.41
CA GLY A 219 3.57 -3.79 24.83
C GLY A 219 4.94 -3.83 24.15
N LEU A 220 4.99 -3.62 22.82
CA LEU A 220 6.25 -3.61 22.07
C LEU A 220 7.18 -2.47 22.52
N ARG A 221 6.63 -1.29 22.85
CA ARG A 221 7.43 -0.15 23.34
C ARG A 221 8.09 -0.40 24.68
N THR A 222 7.55 -1.30 25.53
CA THR A 222 8.21 -1.66 26.79
C THR A 222 9.54 -2.41 26.60
N LEU A 223 9.78 -2.91 25.39
CA LEU A 223 11.02 -3.62 25.03
C LEU A 223 12.13 -2.64 24.58
N ALA A 224 11.84 -1.34 24.50
CA ALA A 224 12.83 -0.32 24.14
C ALA A 224 14.02 -0.36 25.12
N GLY A 225 15.25 -0.32 24.57
CA GLY A 225 16.49 -0.49 25.34
C GLY A 225 16.84 -1.94 25.69
N GLY A 226 15.91 -2.90 25.51
CA GLY A 226 16.15 -4.34 25.67
C GLY A 226 16.38 -5.06 24.33
N GLY A 227 16.98 -4.37 23.34
CA GLY A 227 17.22 -4.91 22.00
C GLY A 227 16.22 -4.47 20.95
N VAL A 228 15.27 -3.61 21.31
CA VAL A 228 14.37 -2.92 20.38
C VAL A 228 14.78 -1.44 20.32
N THR A 229 15.04 -0.94 19.10
CA THR A 229 15.49 0.44 18.87
C THR A 229 14.36 1.36 18.41
N ALA A 230 13.34 0.82 17.72
CA ALA A 230 12.16 1.57 17.32
C ALA A 230 10.93 0.68 17.22
N VAL A 231 9.76 1.26 17.48
CA VAL A 231 8.44 0.65 17.29
C VAL A 231 7.55 1.65 16.56
N ARG A 232 6.97 1.23 15.44
CA ARG A 232 6.06 2.04 14.61
C ARG A 232 4.91 1.20 14.07
N GLY A 233 3.87 1.83 13.58
CA GLY A 233 2.74 1.16 12.95
C GLY A 233 1.40 1.79 13.26
N ARG A 234 0.34 1.19 12.76
CA ARG A 234 -1.06 1.60 12.99
C ARG A 234 -1.95 0.35 13.09
N GLY A 235 -2.90 0.38 14.01
CA GLY A 235 -3.80 -0.75 14.24
C GLY A 235 -3.04 -2.04 14.56
N LEU A 236 -3.51 -3.17 14.07
CA LEU A 236 -2.84 -4.48 14.24
C LEU A 236 -1.70 -4.69 13.23
N TRP A 237 -0.85 -3.69 13.07
CA TRP A 237 0.31 -3.75 12.18
C TRP A 237 1.47 -2.96 12.75
N ALA A 238 2.53 -3.67 13.16
CA ALA A 238 3.69 -3.08 13.81
C ALA A 238 4.98 -3.46 13.10
N GLY A 239 5.87 -2.46 12.93
CA GLY A 239 7.27 -2.62 12.58
C GLY A 239 8.13 -2.39 13.82
N VAL A 240 9.07 -3.29 14.06
CA VAL A 240 9.98 -3.26 15.23
C VAL A 240 11.41 -3.38 14.74
N ASP A 241 12.21 -2.36 14.98
CA ASP A 241 13.62 -2.40 14.62
C ASP A 241 14.44 -3.03 15.75
N ILE A 242 15.28 -3.98 15.35
CA ILE A 242 16.12 -4.77 16.25
C ILE A 242 17.50 -4.14 16.33
N ASP A 243 18.06 -4.09 17.55
CA ASP A 243 19.44 -3.66 17.80
C ASP A 243 20.40 -4.63 17.07
N PRO A 244 21.33 -4.11 16.26
CA PRO A 244 22.36 -4.92 15.58
C PRO A 244 23.15 -5.84 16.53
N ALA A 245 23.28 -5.49 17.79
CA ALA A 245 23.96 -6.31 18.79
C ALA A 245 23.28 -7.66 19.04
N LEU A 246 21.97 -7.78 18.70
CA LEU A 246 21.21 -9.03 18.79
C LEU A 246 21.26 -9.89 17.52
N GLY A 247 21.95 -9.44 16.49
CA GLY A 247 21.95 -10.06 15.15
C GLY A 247 20.95 -9.41 14.19
N SER A 248 20.59 -10.14 13.15
CA SER A 248 19.61 -9.67 12.15
C SER A 248 18.16 -9.83 12.62
N ALA A 249 17.24 -9.11 12.04
CA ALA A 249 15.80 -9.33 12.26
C ALA A 249 15.39 -10.77 11.92
N ARG A 250 16.06 -11.39 10.92
CA ARG A 250 15.86 -12.79 10.57
C ARG A 250 16.21 -13.74 11.72
N ASP A 251 17.35 -13.50 12.40
CA ASP A 251 17.76 -14.34 13.54
C ASP A 251 16.74 -14.25 14.67
N VAL A 252 16.27 -13.05 14.98
CA VAL A 252 15.24 -12.83 16.00
C VAL A 252 13.90 -13.48 15.57
N ALA A 253 13.51 -13.37 14.30
CA ALA A 253 12.30 -14.05 13.79
C ALA A 253 12.36 -15.57 13.99
N LEU A 254 13.53 -16.20 13.74
CA LEU A 254 13.73 -17.62 13.96
C LEU A 254 13.68 -18.00 15.45
N LEU A 255 14.16 -17.13 16.35
CA LEU A 255 14.02 -17.33 17.80
C LEU A 255 12.58 -17.22 18.28
N LEU A 256 11.80 -16.29 17.73
CA LEU A 256 10.37 -16.15 17.99
C LEU A 256 9.60 -17.36 17.49
N GLN A 257 9.92 -17.87 16.30
CA GLN A 257 9.31 -19.06 15.73
C GLN A 257 9.46 -20.29 16.65
N LYS A 258 10.64 -20.47 17.24
CA LYS A 258 10.87 -21.55 18.25
C LYS A 258 9.98 -21.42 19.50
N ARG A 259 9.40 -20.24 19.72
CA ARG A 259 8.47 -19.94 20.83
C ARG A 259 7.01 -19.86 20.39
N GLY A 260 6.71 -20.29 19.14
CA GLY A 260 5.36 -20.29 18.57
C GLY A 260 4.88 -18.92 18.06
N ILE A 261 5.76 -17.93 17.92
CA ILE A 261 5.42 -16.60 17.38
C ILE A 261 5.96 -16.48 15.96
N LEU A 262 5.06 -16.32 14.98
CA LEU A 262 5.43 -16.08 13.61
C LEU A 262 5.49 -14.56 13.35
N ALA A 263 6.67 -14.08 13.03
CA ALA A 263 6.93 -12.71 12.59
C ALA A 263 7.73 -12.74 11.30
N LYS A 264 7.54 -11.73 10.45
CA LYS A 264 8.28 -11.62 9.20
C LYS A 264 9.35 -10.54 9.32
N ASP A 265 10.56 -10.90 8.97
CA ASP A 265 11.64 -9.93 8.76
C ASP A 265 11.43 -9.15 7.45
N THR A 266 11.81 -7.89 7.45
CA THR A 266 11.94 -7.07 6.26
C THR A 266 13.18 -6.20 6.40
N HIS A 267 13.93 -6.11 5.32
CA HIS A 267 15.28 -5.57 5.37
C HIS A 267 16.12 -6.26 6.46
N GLU A 268 17.24 -5.68 6.83
CA GLU A 268 18.17 -6.33 7.73
C GLU A 268 17.71 -6.29 9.20
N ARG A 269 16.91 -5.27 9.59
CA ARG A 269 16.69 -4.91 11.00
C ARG A 269 15.25 -4.88 11.47
N THR A 270 14.27 -4.94 10.58
CA THR A 270 12.87 -4.77 10.96
C THR A 270 12.12 -6.08 11.02
N LEU A 271 11.47 -6.36 12.14
CA LEU A 271 10.43 -7.37 12.28
C LEU A 271 9.07 -6.73 12.06
N ARG A 272 8.20 -7.42 11.31
CA ARG A 272 6.79 -7.02 11.12
C ARG A 272 5.87 -7.97 11.86
N PHE A 273 4.96 -7.41 12.64
CA PHE A 273 3.87 -8.12 13.31
C PHE A 273 2.54 -7.70 12.68
N ALA A 274 1.82 -8.67 12.16
CA ALA A 274 0.51 -8.48 11.54
C ALA A 274 -0.43 -9.61 11.98
N PRO A 275 -0.81 -9.65 13.26
CA PRO A 275 -1.69 -10.70 13.76
C PRO A 275 -3.03 -10.67 13.02
N PRO A 276 -3.77 -11.80 12.97
CA PRO A 276 -5.09 -11.82 12.35
C PRO A 276 -6.02 -10.82 13.06
N LEU A 277 -6.96 -10.22 12.31
CA LEU A 277 -7.91 -9.24 12.87
C LEU A 277 -8.84 -9.86 13.95
N VAL A 278 -8.94 -11.17 13.96
CA VAL A 278 -9.71 -11.95 14.93
C VAL A 278 -8.91 -12.36 16.18
N ILE A 279 -7.68 -11.91 16.35
CA ILE A 279 -6.85 -12.22 17.52
C ILE A 279 -7.55 -11.75 18.81
N GLU A 280 -7.38 -12.51 19.90
CA GLU A 280 -7.95 -12.24 21.22
C GLU A 280 -6.91 -11.64 22.17
#